data_a3c3db9ea42a6d197151f042361e70f1
#
_entry.id   a3c3db9ea42a6d197151f042361e70f1
#
_cell.length_a   1.000
_cell.length_b   1.000
_cell.length_c   1.000
_cell.angle_alpha   90.00
_cell.angle_beta   90.00
_cell.angle_gamma   90.00
#
_symmetry.space_group_name_H-M   'P 1'
#
loop_
_entity.id
_entity.type
_entity.pdbx_description
1 polymer ?
#
loop_
_entity_poly.entity_id
_entity_poly.type
_entity_poly.pdbx_seq_one_letter_code
_entity_poly.pdbx_strand_id
1 'polypeptide(L)'
;MQRVITYIDGFNLYFGMKAQYNNKYLWLDVEALSNSLLIPGQSLVATKYFTSMVTNQPDKEKRQRTYLDALKSSTGCLFYYGRYQSNIINCRGCGSNWPSPKEKMTDVNIATQMLMDAFTDKFDVAILISGDTDLIPPIEA
;
A
#
# COMPACT_ATOMS: atom_id res chain seq x y z
N MET A 1 -19.88 -17.42 -7.74
CA MET A 1 -18.72 -16.58 -8.11
C MET A 1 -17.95 -16.22 -6.83
N GLN A 2 -16.65 -16.35 -6.86
CA GLN A 2 -15.82 -16.03 -5.71
C GLN A 2 -15.63 -14.52 -5.56
N ARG A 3 -15.82 -14.02 -4.36
CA ARG A 3 -15.62 -12.62 -4.01
C ARG A 3 -14.15 -12.37 -3.72
N VAL A 4 -13.55 -11.37 -4.37
CA VAL A 4 -12.14 -11.05 -4.22
C VAL A 4 -11.96 -9.65 -3.65
N ILE A 5 -11.11 -9.51 -2.63
CA ILE A 5 -10.62 -8.23 -2.14
C ILE A 5 -9.12 -8.16 -2.37
N THR A 6 -8.64 -7.06 -2.94
CA THR A 6 -7.21 -6.78 -3.11
C THR A 6 -6.73 -5.82 -2.04
N TYR A 7 -5.60 -6.16 -1.43
CA TYR A 7 -4.91 -5.37 -0.41
C TYR A 7 -3.57 -4.93 -0.97
N ILE A 8 -3.36 -3.64 -1.09
CA ILE A 8 -2.18 -3.07 -1.74
C ILE A 8 -1.36 -2.27 -0.73
N ASP A 9 -0.13 -2.71 -0.51
CA ASP A 9 0.89 -1.95 0.21
C ASP A 9 1.44 -0.88 -0.73
N GLY A 10 0.97 0.36 -0.57
CA GLY A 10 1.25 1.44 -1.52
C GLY A 10 2.72 1.77 -1.65
N PHE A 11 3.45 1.91 -0.54
CA PHE A 11 4.89 2.21 -0.59
C PHE A 11 5.69 1.03 -1.14
N ASN A 12 5.37 -0.19 -0.72
CA ASN A 12 6.06 -1.38 -1.22
C ASN A 12 5.91 -1.51 -2.74
N LEU A 13 4.69 -1.34 -3.25
CA LEU A 13 4.41 -1.36 -4.68
C LEU A 13 5.13 -0.20 -5.42
N TYR A 14 5.06 1.02 -4.89
CA TYR A 14 5.71 2.18 -5.47
C TYR A 14 7.22 1.98 -5.59
N PHE A 15 7.89 1.61 -4.50
CA PHE A 15 9.34 1.40 -4.50
C PHE A 15 9.75 0.18 -5.34
N GLY A 16 8.93 -0.87 -5.37
CA GLY A 16 9.14 -2.02 -6.24
C GLY A 16 9.09 -1.65 -7.72
N MET A 17 8.09 -0.89 -8.13
CA MET A 17 7.98 -0.39 -9.51
C MET A 17 9.12 0.55 -9.87
N LYS A 18 9.50 1.45 -8.96
CA LYS A 18 10.61 2.39 -9.18
C LYS A 18 11.94 1.66 -9.33
N ALA A 19 12.21 0.65 -8.51
CA ALA A 19 13.43 -0.14 -8.59
C ALA A 19 13.54 -0.93 -9.89
N GLN A 20 12.43 -1.48 -10.39
CA GLN A 20 12.41 -2.33 -11.58
C GLN A 20 12.24 -1.55 -12.88
N TYR A 21 11.46 -0.48 -12.89
CA TYR A 21 11.04 0.24 -14.10
C TYR A 21 11.34 1.74 -14.06
N ASN A 22 12.13 2.23 -13.10
CA ASN A 22 12.34 3.65 -12.83
C ASN A 22 11.00 4.36 -12.61
N ASN A 23 10.73 5.45 -13.37
CA ASN A 23 9.52 6.25 -13.18
C ASN A 23 8.42 5.91 -14.20
N LYS A 24 8.53 4.80 -14.92
CA LYS A 24 7.66 4.50 -16.06
C LYS A 24 6.20 4.24 -15.70
N TYR A 25 5.94 3.57 -14.57
CA TYR A 25 4.60 3.11 -14.20
C TYR A 25 4.09 3.70 -12.88
N LEU A 26 4.57 4.86 -12.47
CA LEU A 26 4.22 5.45 -11.17
C LEU A 26 2.77 5.92 -11.05
N TRP A 27 2.04 6.02 -12.17
CA TRP A 27 0.63 6.41 -12.24
C TRP A 27 -0.30 5.23 -12.46
N LEU A 28 0.07 4.08 -11.97
CA LEU A 28 -0.67 2.83 -12.14
C LEU A 28 -2.08 2.92 -11.54
N ASP A 29 -3.08 2.51 -12.33
CA ASP A 29 -4.44 2.29 -11.85
C ASP A 29 -4.50 0.94 -11.11
N VAL A 30 -4.55 1.00 -9.79
CA VAL A 30 -4.50 -0.19 -8.93
C VAL A 30 -5.79 -1.00 -8.96
N GLU A 31 -6.93 -0.38 -9.31
CA GLU A 31 -8.19 -1.11 -9.50
C GLU A 31 -8.14 -1.91 -10.81
N ALA A 32 -7.63 -1.32 -11.89
CA ALA A 32 -7.42 -2.03 -13.14
C ALA A 32 -6.41 -3.18 -12.98
N LEU A 33 -5.34 -2.96 -12.22
CA LEU A 33 -4.39 -4.02 -11.87
C LEU A 33 -5.10 -5.16 -11.13
N SER A 34 -5.90 -4.84 -10.12
CA SER A 34 -6.65 -5.84 -9.35
C SER A 34 -7.58 -6.67 -10.25
N ASN A 35 -8.30 -6.02 -11.15
CA ASN A 35 -9.15 -6.71 -12.11
C ASN A 35 -8.37 -7.63 -13.06
N SER A 36 -7.17 -7.21 -13.46
CA SER A 36 -6.32 -8.02 -14.36
C SER A 36 -5.76 -9.29 -13.70
N LEU A 37 -5.73 -9.34 -12.37
CA LEU A 37 -5.26 -10.50 -11.62
C LEU A 37 -6.34 -11.54 -11.34
N LEU A 38 -7.60 -11.23 -11.62
CA LEU A 38 -8.71 -12.16 -11.43
C LEU A 38 -8.63 -13.32 -12.44
N ILE A 39 -9.04 -14.49 -11.98
CA ILE A 39 -9.24 -15.66 -12.85
C ILE A 39 -10.73 -15.86 -13.12
N PRO A 40 -11.11 -16.66 -14.14
CA PRO A 40 -12.52 -16.95 -14.43
C PRO A 40 -13.25 -17.46 -13.18
N GLY A 41 -14.45 -16.95 -12.95
CA GLY A 41 -15.26 -17.28 -11.77
C GLY A 41 -15.00 -16.39 -10.56
N GLN A 42 -14.17 -15.37 -10.68
CA GLN A 42 -13.90 -14.38 -9.63
C GLN A 42 -14.50 -13.03 -9.95
N SER A 43 -14.87 -12.30 -8.91
CA SER A 43 -15.41 -10.94 -8.99
C SER A 43 -14.72 -10.05 -7.95
N LEU A 44 -14.21 -8.90 -8.36
CA LEU A 44 -13.60 -7.93 -7.48
C LEU A 44 -14.68 -7.19 -6.68
N VAL A 45 -14.63 -7.35 -5.35
CA VAL A 45 -15.53 -6.67 -4.41
C VAL A 45 -14.98 -5.32 -4.01
N ALA A 46 -13.69 -5.26 -3.71
CA ALA A 46 -13.03 -4.04 -3.29
C ALA A 46 -11.52 -4.09 -3.59
N THR A 47 -10.95 -2.91 -3.78
CA THR A 47 -9.50 -2.67 -3.78
C THR A 47 -9.20 -1.75 -2.61
N LYS A 48 -8.34 -2.20 -1.70
CA LYS A 48 -7.94 -1.46 -0.50
C LYS A 48 -6.47 -1.06 -0.62
N TYR A 49 -6.23 0.23 -0.60
CA TYR A 49 -4.90 0.82 -0.76
C TYR A 49 -4.41 1.39 0.55
N PHE A 50 -3.24 0.94 0.98
CA PHE A 50 -2.64 1.28 2.27
C PHE A 50 -1.39 2.11 2.04
N THR A 51 -1.36 3.28 2.64
CA THR A 51 -0.24 4.22 2.49
C THR A 51 -0.12 5.13 3.70
N SER A 52 0.86 6.02 3.67
CA SER A 52 1.00 7.12 4.63
C SER A 52 1.31 8.39 3.87
N MET A 53 0.73 9.52 4.29
CA MET A 53 1.04 10.80 3.64
C MET A 53 2.46 11.23 3.96
N VAL A 54 3.28 11.41 2.93
CA VAL A 54 4.65 11.93 3.07
C VAL A 54 4.59 13.34 3.63
N THR A 55 5.46 13.66 4.58
CA THR A 55 5.58 14.98 5.20
C THR A 55 6.99 15.54 5.08
N ASN A 56 7.14 16.87 5.17
CA ASN A 56 8.43 17.57 5.11
C ASN A 56 9.21 17.43 3.80
N GLN A 57 8.52 17.01 2.73
CA GLN A 57 9.10 16.89 1.38
C GLN A 57 8.06 17.39 0.35
N PRO A 58 7.95 18.72 0.16
CA PRO A 58 6.81 19.33 -0.57
C PRO A 58 6.55 18.76 -1.96
N ASP A 59 7.60 18.49 -2.74
CA ASP A 59 7.45 17.94 -4.09
C ASP A 59 6.90 16.51 -4.08
N LYS A 60 7.36 15.69 -3.14
CA LYS A 60 6.86 14.31 -2.96
C LYS A 60 5.44 14.31 -2.43
N GLU A 61 5.13 15.18 -1.48
CA GLU A 61 3.76 15.35 -0.97
C GLU A 61 2.80 15.71 -2.07
N LYS A 62 3.17 16.66 -2.92
CA LYS A 62 2.35 17.11 -4.04
C LYS A 62 2.09 15.97 -5.04
N ARG A 63 3.14 15.23 -5.42
CA ARG A 63 3.00 14.09 -6.34
C ARG A 63 2.12 12.99 -5.76
N GLN A 64 2.32 12.65 -4.50
CA GLN A 64 1.51 11.64 -3.81
C GLN A 64 0.05 12.08 -3.75
N ARG A 65 -0.22 13.30 -3.34
CA ARG A 65 -1.59 13.82 -3.26
C ARG A 65 -2.26 13.82 -4.62
N THR A 66 -1.57 14.25 -5.67
CA THR A 66 -2.11 14.26 -7.03
C THR A 66 -2.46 12.83 -7.49
N TYR A 67 -1.60 11.87 -7.22
CA TYR A 67 -1.87 10.46 -7.55
C TYR A 67 -3.07 9.91 -6.79
N LEU A 68 -3.13 10.13 -5.48
CA LEU A 68 -4.24 9.65 -4.65
C LEU A 68 -5.57 10.32 -5.05
N ASP A 69 -5.56 11.60 -5.36
CA ASP A 69 -6.75 12.31 -5.84
C ASP A 69 -7.22 11.76 -7.20
N ALA A 70 -6.29 11.45 -8.10
CA ALA A 70 -6.62 10.80 -9.36
C ALA A 70 -7.27 9.42 -9.15
N LEU A 71 -6.72 8.60 -8.27
CA LEU A 71 -7.31 7.30 -7.93
C LEU A 71 -8.71 7.45 -7.31
N LYS A 72 -8.89 8.40 -6.41
CA LYS A 72 -10.20 8.66 -5.77
C LYS A 72 -11.26 9.09 -6.76
N SER A 73 -10.89 9.86 -7.78
CA SER A 73 -11.82 10.36 -8.78
C SER A 73 -12.14 9.35 -9.89
N SER A 74 -11.23 8.43 -10.19
CA SER A 74 -11.36 7.51 -11.33
C SER A 74 -11.66 6.06 -10.94
N THR A 75 -11.57 5.72 -9.64
CA THR A 75 -11.78 4.35 -9.16
C THR A 75 -12.66 4.31 -7.92
N GLY A 76 -13.12 3.09 -7.57
CA GLY A 76 -13.81 2.82 -6.30
C GLY A 76 -12.87 2.38 -5.18
N CYS A 77 -11.56 2.61 -5.33
CA CYS A 77 -10.55 2.19 -4.37
C CYS A 77 -10.74 2.83 -2.99
N LEU A 78 -10.59 2.03 -1.94
CA LEU A 78 -10.65 2.48 -0.55
C LEU A 78 -9.25 2.74 -0.02
N PHE A 79 -9.08 3.82 0.72
CA PHE A 79 -7.77 4.26 1.20
C PHE A 79 -7.68 4.16 2.72
N TYR A 80 -6.57 3.62 3.19
CA TYR A 80 -6.24 3.47 4.60
C TYR A 80 -4.88 4.10 4.85
N TYR A 81 -4.80 4.99 5.84
CA TYR A 81 -3.60 5.76 6.10
C TYR A 81 -2.91 5.31 7.38
N GLY A 82 -1.63 4.98 7.25
CA GLY A 82 -0.73 4.83 8.37
C GLY A 82 -0.17 6.18 8.80
N ARG A 83 1.00 6.16 9.38
CA ARG A 83 1.70 7.35 9.85
C ARG A 83 3.07 7.46 9.21
N TYR A 84 3.38 8.62 8.68
CA TYR A 84 4.71 8.93 8.18
C TYR A 84 5.46 9.70 9.27
N GLN A 85 6.61 9.17 9.70
CA GLN A 85 7.39 9.73 10.78
C GLN A 85 8.83 9.91 10.34
N SER A 86 9.39 11.09 10.62
CA SER A 86 10.82 11.36 10.40
C SER A 86 11.54 11.36 11.73
N ASN A 87 12.55 10.51 11.85
CA ASN A 87 13.43 10.46 13.01
C ASN A 87 14.81 10.99 12.61
N ILE A 88 15.53 11.56 13.57
CA ILE A 88 16.91 11.97 13.38
C ILE A 88 17.82 10.79 13.73
N ILE A 89 18.67 10.40 12.79
CA ILE A 89 19.70 9.39 13.00
C ILE A 89 21.03 10.09 13.29
N ASN A 90 21.70 9.70 14.36
CA ASN A 90 23.00 10.20 14.73
C ASN A 90 24.08 9.16 14.39
N CYS A 91 25.14 9.60 13.73
CA CYS A 91 26.31 8.77 13.49
C CYS A 91 27.14 8.67 14.77
N ARG A 92 27.36 7.45 15.25
CA ARG A 92 28.17 7.19 16.43
C ARG A 92 29.67 7.47 16.21
N GLY A 93 30.12 7.43 14.95
CA GLY A 93 31.53 7.63 14.61
C GLY A 93 31.94 9.09 14.45
N CYS A 94 31.11 9.93 13.84
CA CYS A 94 31.47 11.33 13.51
C CYS A 94 30.52 12.36 14.14
N GLY A 95 29.44 11.96 14.82
CA GLY A 95 28.47 12.87 15.44
C GLY A 95 27.52 13.55 14.44
N SER A 96 27.65 13.29 13.15
CA SER A 96 26.71 13.80 12.14
C SER A 96 25.32 13.26 12.37
N ASN A 97 24.31 14.06 12.03
CA ASN A 97 22.92 13.62 12.10
C ASN A 97 22.20 13.92 10.78
N TRP A 98 21.16 13.14 10.48
CA TRP A 98 20.31 13.34 9.31
C TRP A 98 18.90 12.83 9.58
N PRO A 99 17.87 13.39 8.89
CA PRO A 99 16.52 12.90 9.01
C PRO A 99 16.38 11.53 8.32
N SER A 100 15.68 10.60 8.96
CA SER A 100 15.33 9.29 8.40
C SER A 100 13.81 9.13 8.45
N PRO A 101 13.11 9.34 7.32
CA PRO A 101 11.68 9.15 7.27
C PRO A 101 11.32 7.66 7.30
N LYS A 102 10.27 7.31 8.05
CA LYS A 102 9.73 5.95 8.14
C LYS A 102 8.21 5.97 8.09
N GLU A 103 7.68 5.01 7.36
CA GLU A 103 6.26 4.68 7.40
C GLU A 103 5.96 3.82 8.61
N LYS A 104 4.88 4.13 9.31
CA LYS A 104 4.41 3.42 10.50
C LYS A 104 2.96 2.99 10.34
N MET A 105 2.60 1.88 10.97
CA MET A 105 1.23 1.35 11.09
C MET A 105 0.65 0.75 9.81
N THR A 106 1.24 0.93 8.64
CA THR A 106 0.69 0.43 7.37
C THR A 106 0.55 -1.09 7.37
N ASP A 107 1.58 -1.82 7.78
CA ASP A 107 1.53 -3.30 7.84
C ASP A 107 0.49 -3.78 8.84
N VAL A 108 0.39 -3.11 9.99
CA VAL A 108 -0.63 -3.43 11.00
C VAL A 108 -2.03 -3.15 10.45
N ASN A 109 -2.20 -2.06 9.73
CA ASN A 109 -3.47 -1.73 9.07
C ASN A 109 -3.87 -2.81 8.04
N ILE A 110 -2.93 -3.24 7.20
CA ILE A 110 -3.18 -4.31 6.23
C ILE A 110 -3.57 -5.61 6.95
N ALA A 111 -2.78 -6.05 7.92
CA ALA A 111 -3.05 -7.27 8.68
C ALA A 111 -4.41 -7.21 9.36
N THR A 112 -4.72 -6.10 10.01
CA THR A 112 -5.99 -5.89 10.70
C THR A 112 -7.17 -5.95 9.75
N GLN A 113 -7.10 -5.26 8.62
CA GLN A 113 -8.18 -5.25 7.62
C GLN A 113 -8.39 -6.63 7.01
N MET A 114 -7.29 -7.33 6.66
CA MET A 114 -7.40 -8.68 6.10
C MET A 114 -8.08 -9.64 7.08
N LEU A 115 -7.67 -9.63 8.33
CA LEU A 115 -8.25 -10.51 9.36
C LEU A 115 -9.69 -10.15 9.66
N MET A 116 -10.02 -8.87 9.80
CA MET A 116 -11.40 -8.42 10.02
C MET A 116 -12.31 -8.83 8.87
N ASP A 117 -11.86 -8.63 7.63
CA ASP A 117 -12.65 -8.97 6.45
C ASP A 117 -12.84 -10.49 6.34
N ALA A 118 -11.82 -11.28 6.68
CA ALA A 118 -11.91 -12.73 6.69
C ALA A 118 -12.90 -13.24 7.75
N PHE A 119 -12.77 -12.75 8.99
CA PHE A 119 -13.66 -13.16 10.08
C PHE A 119 -15.11 -12.67 9.92
N THR A 120 -15.33 -11.61 9.15
CA THR A 120 -16.68 -11.11 8.84
C THR A 120 -17.21 -11.57 7.50
N ASP A 121 -16.56 -12.54 6.88
CA ASP A 121 -16.98 -13.15 5.61
C ASP A 121 -17.16 -12.15 4.46
N LYS A 122 -16.18 -11.24 4.29
CA LYS A 122 -16.25 -10.21 3.24
C LYS A 122 -15.67 -10.68 1.91
N PHE A 123 -14.85 -11.73 1.89
CA PHE A 123 -14.26 -12.27 0.68
C PHE A 123 -14.13 -13.79 0.73
N ASP A 124 -13.97 -14.39 -0.42
CA ASP A 124 -13.60 -15.80 -0.59
C ASP A 124 -12.11 -15.94 -0.91
N VAL A 125 -11.55 -14.93 -1.59
CA VAL A 125 -10.14 -14.87 -1.98
C VAL A 125 -9.59 -13.47 -1.67
N ALA A 126 -8.42 -13.42 -1.03
CA ALA A 126 -7.68 -12.18 -0.84
C ALA A 126 -6.47 -12.15 -1.78
N ILE A 127 -6.24 -11.03 -2.44
CA ILE A 127 -5.01 -10.77 -3.19
C ILE A 127 -4.19 -9.74 -2.39
N LEU A 128 -3.00 -10.12 -1.96
CA LEU A 128 -2.09 -9.22 -1.27
C LEU A 128 -0.95 -8.84 -2.20
N ILE A 129 -0.76 -7.54 -2.40
CA ILE A 129 0.35 -6.97 -3.18
C ILE A 129 1.31 -6.29 -2.21
N SER A 130 2.31 -7.03 -1.78
CA SER A 130 3.41 -6.58 -0.92
C SER A 130 4.55 -7.59 -0.98
N GLY A 131 5.78 -7.11 -0.83
CA GLY A 131 6.95 -7.98 -0.65
C GLY A 131 7.40 -8.05 0.81
N ASP A 132 6.63 -7.50 1.74
CA ASP A 132 7.01 -7.46 3.14
C ASP A 132 6.70 -8.79 3.85
N THR A 133 7.74 -9.41 4.42
CA THR A 133 7.61 -10.68 5.16
C THR A 133 6.85 -10.53 6.47
N ASP A 134 6.70 -9.33 7.00
CA ASP A 134 5.91 -9.06 8.21
C ASP A 134 4.42 -9.37 8.01
N LEU A 135 3.97 -9.51 6.75
CA LEU A 135 2.60 -9.86 6.42
C LEU A 135 2.35 -11.37 6.28
N ILE A 136 3.37 -12.21 6.49
CA ILE A 136 3.20 -13.66 6.48
C ILE A 136 2.24 -14.15 7.60
N PRO A 137 2.36 -13.69 8.87
CA PRO A 137 1.46 -14.16 9.92
C PRO A 137 -0.04 -13.96 9.64
N PRO A 138 -0.51 -12.81 9.15
CA PRO A 138 -1.94 -12.67 8.82
C PRO A 138 -2.39 -13.56 7.66
N ILE A 139 -1.49 -13.92 6.73
CA ILE A 139 -1.82 -14.84 5.64
C ILE A 139 -2.01 -16.26 6.18
N GLU A 140 -1.18 -16.66 7.14
CA GLU A 140 -1.24 -18.00 7.74
C GLU A 140 -2.42 -18.16 8.72
N ALA A 141 -2.91 -17.06 9.25
CA ALA A 141 -4.03 -17.09 10.20
C ALA A 141 -5.35 -17.43 9.50
#